data_71cf077be9136a612898167c11ea5c42
#
_entry.id   71cf077be9136a612898167c11ea5c42
#
_cell.length_a   1.000
_cell.length_b   1.000
_cell.length_c   1.000
_cell.angle_alpha   90.00
_cell.angle_beta   90.00
_cell.angle_gamma   90.00
#
_symmetry.space_group_name_H-M   'P 1'
#
loop_
_entity.id
_entity.type
_entity.pdbx_description
1 polymer ?
#
loop_
_entity_poly.entity_id
_entity_poly.type
_entity_poly.pdbx_seq_one_letter_code
_entity_poly.pdbx_strand_id
1 'polypeptide(L)'
;MSIPIIDPVDVALLKKELNQDTFLRRTTRGNNEIYVVNNENAPNVLREIGRLREVSFRAVGGGSGTECDLDHFDLDDKACFQLVVWNPEADEIIGGYRFTRWSMASFHENGQPYVNTEHLFDFSQKFIDEYFPYCIEMARAFIQPKYQSAQAGRKALFALDNLWEGIGGLVAKDPSVKYLSGKVTIYSSSPEISRKAMVYYLDKYFGDREGLLTSKNPETWTPEQAEMFEKMFTGEDYKENYLILNNFVKSLGDTIPPLIHSYIWLSPSMKTFVTTFDPDFGDCYDTAMIITVAEIYEEKRKRYIDSYKDEDYGQITLARKS
;
A
#
# COMPACT_ATOMS: atom_id res chain seq x y z
N MET A 1 -23.57 16.03 3.11
CA MET A 1 -23.59 15.59 1.69
C MET A 1 -22.14 15.48 1.25
N SER A 2 -21.71 14.35 0.69
CA SER A 2 -20.35 14.20 0.16
C SER A 2 -20.15 15.14 -1.04
N ILE A 3 -18.96 15.72 -1.15
CA ILE A 3 -18.56 16.54 -2.30
C ILE A 3 -18.58 15.64 -3.55
N PRO A 4 -19.16 16.07 -4.69
CA PRO A 4 -19.10 15.31 -5.94
C PRO A 4 -17.67 15.08 -6.38
N ILE A 5 -17.39 13.88 -6.86
CA ILE A 5 -16.07 13.56 -7.46
C ILE A 5 -16.01 14.20 -8.85
N ILE A 6 -14.81 14.65 -9.24
CA ILE A 6 -14.58 15.24 -10.57
C ILE A 6 -14.91 14.25 -11.70
N ASP A 7 -15.19 14.77 -12.90
CA ASP A 7 -15.36 13.97 -14.09
C ASP A 7 -14.05 13.26 -14.51
N PRO A 8 -14.13 12.12 -15.21
CA PRO A 8 -12.97 11.45 -15.76
C PRO A 8 -12.13 12.36 -16.66
N VAL A 9 -10.81 12.25 -16.55
CA VAL A 9 -9.88 12.97 -17.43
C VAL A 9 -9.92 12.36 -18.83
N ASP A 10 -9.78 13.20 -19.87
CA ASP A 10 -9.74 12.76 -21.27
C ASP A 10 -8.61 11.74 -21.47
N VAL A 11 -8.98 10.58 -22.01
CA VAL A 11 -8.05 9.46 -22.31
C VAL A 11 -6.90 9.89 -23.22
N ALA A 12 -7.14 10.80 -24.16
CA ALA A 12 -6.09 11.29 -25.04
C ALA A 12 -4.97 12.04 -24.30
N LEU A 13 -5.31 12.74 -23.19
CA LEU A 13 -4.32 13.37 -22.31
C LEU A 13 -3.54 12.34 -21.53
N LEU A 14 -4.21 11.31 -21.01
CA LEU A 14 -3.56 10.22 -20.30
C LEU A 14 -2.55 9.48 -21.17
N LYS A 15 -2.96 9.11 -22.40
CA LYS A 15 -2.08 8.40 -23.37
C LYS A 15 -0.88 9.23 -23.81
N LYS A 16 -0.97 10.55 -23.80
CA LYS A 16 0.16 11.43 -24.12
C LYS A 16 1.23 11.41 -23.00
N GLU A 17 0.81 11.31 -21.77
CA GLU A 17 1.69 11.32 -20.59
C GLU A 17 2.21 9.91 -20.22
N LEU A 18 1.44 8.84 -20.54
CA LEU A 18 1.86 7.46 -20.41
C LEU A 18 2.69 7.06 -21.63
N ASN A 19 3.97 7.36 -21.60
CA ASN A 19 4.90 7.21 -22.73
C ASN A 19 6.19 6.50 -22.30
N GLN A 20 7.18 6.41 -23.17
CA GLN A 20 8.41 5.69 -22.94
C GLN A 20 9.24 6.24 -21.74
N ASP A 21 9.16 7.55 -21.47
CA ASP A 21 9.89 8.18 -20.37
C ASP A 21 9.29 7.86 -19.00
N THR A 22 8.01 7.47 -18.97
CA THR A 22 7.28 7.10 -17.74
C THR A 22 7.05 5.59 -17.63
N PHE A 23 7.37 4.81 -18.70
CA PHE A 23 7.17 3.38 -18.75
C PHE A 23 8.13 2.62 -17.84
N LEU A 24 7.61 1.73 -16.98
CA LEU A 24 8.41 0.87 -16.12
C LEU A 24 8.57 -0.53 -16.71
N ARG A 25 7.48 -1.22 -17.00
CA ARG A 25 7.48 -2.59 -17.54
C ARG A 25 6.11 -3.01 -18.05
N ARG A 26 6.08 -4.10 -18.82
CA ARG A 26 4.85 -4.87 -19.06
C ARG A 26 4.63 -5.89 -17.96
N THR A 27 3.37 -6.19 -17.69
CA THR A 27 3.01 -7.24 -16.73
C THR A 27 3.15 -8.62 -17.37
N THR A 28 3.53 -9.61 -16.55
CA THR A 28 3.64 -11.01 -16.99
C THR A 28 2.28 -11.63 -17.24
N ARG A 29 1.23 -11.06 -16.66
CA ARG A 29 -0.16 -11.51 -16.82
C ARG A 29 -1.11 -10.34 -17.03
N GLY A 30 -2.09 -10.53 -17.91
CA GLY A 30 -3.12 -9.52 -18.18
C GLY A 30 -2.76 -8.53 -19.27
N ASN A 31 -1.56 -8.60 -19.85
CA ASN A 31 -1.08 -7.71 -20.94
C ASN A 31 -1.22 -6.22 -20.62
N ASN A 32 -1.02 -5.87 -19.33
CA ASN A 32 -1.08 -4.50 -18.85
C ASN A 32 0.32 -3.86 -18.87
N GLU A 33 0.33 -2.55 -18.77
CA GLU A 33 1.54 -1.74 -18.75
C GLU A 33 1.66 -1.03 -17.39
N ILE A 34 2.88 -0.92 -16.89
CA ILE A 34 3.16 -0.25 -15.61
C ILE A 34 4.00 0.98 -15.87
N TYR A 35 3.58 2.09 -15.31
CA TYR A 35 4.21 3.39 -15.44
C TYR A 35 4.57 3.97 -14.08
N VAL A 36 5.57 4.87 -14.07
CA VAL A 36 5.93 5.69 -12.90
C VAL A 36 5.82 7.14 -13.28
N VAL A 37 4.95 7.85 -12.61
CA VAL A 37 4.61 9.24 -12.91
C VAL A 37 4.64 10.12 -11.65
N ASN A 38 4.69 11.43 -11.84
CA ASN A 38 4.54 12.43 -10.78
C ASN A 38 3.84 13.68 -11.34
N ASN A 39 3.69 14.71 -10.52
CA ASN A 39 3.03 15.96 -10.90
C ASN A 39 3.76 16.72 -12.03
N GLU A 40 5.08 16.56 -12.17
CA GLU A 40 5.86 17.27 -13.19
C GLU A 40 5.72 16.63 -14.58
N ASN A 41 5.74 15.29 -14.64
CA ASN A 41 5.81 14.58 -15.93
C ASN A 41 4.45 14.09 -16.44
N ALA A 42 3.43 13.98 -15.56
CA ALA A 42 2.11 13.46 -15.92
C ALA A 42 0.97 14.05 -15.06
N PRO A 43 0.73 15.38 -15.10
CA PRO A 43 -0.27 16.03 -14.24
C PRO A 43 -1.71 15.56 -14.53
N ASN A 44 -2.04 15.20 -15.77
CA ASN A 44 -3.37 14.69 -16.12
C ASN A 44 -3.57 13.25 -15.61
N VAL A 45 -2.54 12.40 -15.71
CA VAL A 45 -2.56 11.05 -15.13
C VAL A 45 -2.69 11.14 -13.61
N LEU A 46 -1.95 12.05 -12.94
CA LEU A 46 -2.06 12.26 -11.52
C LEU A 46 -3.47 12.71 -11.10
N ARG A 47 -4.09 13.61 -11.86
CA ARG A 47 -5.48 14.04 -11.62
C ARG A 47 -6.46 12.87 -11.72
N GLU A 48 -6.31 12.00 -12.74
CA GLU A 48 -7.13 10.80 -12.86
C GLU A 48 -6.89 9.80 -11.73
N ILE A 49 -5.64 9.63 -11.28
CA ILE A 49 -5.31 8.83 -10.10
C ILE A 49 -6.06 9.35 -8.87
N GLY A 50 -6.03 10.65 -8.61
CA GLY A 50 -6.75 11.26 -7.48
C GLY A 50 -8.25 11.02 -7.55
N ARG A 51 -8.84 11.15 -8.74
CA ARG A 51 -10.26 10.81 -8.98
C ARG A 51 -10.54 9.34 -8.65
N LEU A 52 -9.74 8.42 -9.17
CA LEU A 52 -9.93 6.98 -9.00
C LEU A 52 -9.67 6.51 -7.57
N ARG A 53 -8.75 7.14 -6.85
CA ARG A 53 -8.55 6.95 -5.41
C ARG A 53 -9.82 7.27 -4.64
N GLU A 54 -10.40 8.46 -4.87
CA GLU A 54 -11.60 8.87 -4.18
C GLU A 54 -12.79 7.96 -4.51
N VAL A 55 -12.96 7.55 -5.78
CA VAL A 55 -13.97 6.55 -6.17
C VAL A 55 -13.76 5.23 -5.43
N SER A 56 -12.52 4.74 -5.36
CA SER A 56 -12.21 3.43 -4.78
C SER A 56 -12.34 3.43 -3.26
N PHE A 57 -11.88 4.49 -2.59
CA PHE A 57 -11.88 4.58 -1.14
C PHE A 57 -13.28 4.87 -0.59
N ARG A 58 -14.07 5.76 -1.23
CA ARG A 58 -15.47 5.98 -0.83
C ARG A 58 -16.33 4.73 -0.96
N ALA A 59 -16.04 3.87 -1.94
CA ALA A 59 -16.80 2.62 -2.13
C ALA A 59 -16.72 1.68 -0.91
N VAL A 60 -15.71 1.85 -0.06
CA VAL A 60 -15.47 1.02 1.15
C VAL A 60 -15.54 1.81 2.45
N GLY A 61 -16.01 3.06 2.40
CA GLY A 61 -16.21 3.91 3.58
C GLY A 61 -14.98 4.70 4.02
N GLY A 62 -13.92 4.76 3.20
CA GLY A 62 -12.74 5.59 3.40
C GLY A 62 -12.73 6.80 2.46
N GLY A 63 -11.54 7.37 2.26
CA GLY A 63 -11.29 8.48 1.35
C GLY A 63 -11.16 9.82 2.05
N SER A 64 -10.66 10.79 1.31
CA SER A 64 -10.46 12.16 1.80
C SER A 64 -11.76 12.97 1.92
N GLY A 65 -12.85 12.49 1.30
CA GLY A 65 -14.11 13.22 1.22
C GLY A 65 -14.09 14.40 0.25
N THR A 66 -12.99 14.63 -0.45
CA THR A 66 -12.81 15.72 -1.42
C THR A 66 -13.28 15.30 -2.83
N GLU A 67 -13.31 16.23 -3.77
CA GLU A 67 -13.63 15.92 -5.16
C GLU A 67 -12.55 15.07 -5.88
N CYS A 68 -11.30 15.06 -5.34
CA CYS A 68 -10.15 14.40 -5.91
C CYS A 68 -9.13 14.15 -4.79
N ASP A 69 -8.75 12.89 -4.52
CA ASP A 69 -7.80 12.54 -3.45
C ASP A 69 -6.36 12.84 -3.88
N LEU A 70 -6.00 14.12 -3.83
CA LEU A 70 -4.63 14.61 -3.98
C LEU A 70 -4.30 15.52 -2.80
N ASP A 71 -3.13 15.32 -2.23
CA ASP A 71 -2.60 16.09 -1.11
C ASP A 71 -1.24 16.73 -1.46
N HIS A 72 -0.64 17.42 -0.50
CA HIS A 72 0.68 18.06 -0.69
C HIS A 72 1.78 17.06 -1.06
N PHE A 73 1.71 15.79 -0.59
CA PHE A 73 2.65 14.76 -1.02
C PHE A 73 2.52 14.38 -2.50
N ASP A 74 1.40 14.68 -3.13
CA ASP A 74 1.19 14.46 -4.57
C ASP A 74 1.57 15.69 -5.41
N LEU A 75 1.47 16.92 -4.87
CA LEU A 75 1.47 18.17 -5.64
C LEU A 75 2.69 19.07 -5.43
N ASP A 76 3.38 18.99 -4.29
CA ASP A 76 4.52 19.86 -3.96
C ASP A 76 5.76 19.54 -4.80
N ASP A 77 6.75 20.41 -4.78
CA ASP A 77 8.04 20.25 -5.48
C ASP A 77 8.79 18.98 -5.08
N LYS A 78 8.48 18.44 -3.91
CA LYS A 78 8.99 17.16 -3.40
C LYS A 78 7.96 16.04 -3.47
N ALA A 79 7.02 16.14 -4.41
CA ALA A 79 5.93 15.19 -4.57
C ALA A 79 6.40 13.73 -4.68
N CYS A 80 5.59 12.83 -4.14
CA CYS A 80 5.79 11.41 -4.29
C CYS A 80 5.61 10.98 -5.75
N PHE A 81 6.16 9.83 -6.08
CA PHE A 81 5.87 9.16 -7.34
C PHE A 81 4.59 8.32 -7.24
N GLN A 82 3.98 8.07 -8.40
CA GLN A 82 2.85 7.18 -8.57
C GLN A 82 3.24 6.00 -9.44
N LEU A 83 3.05 4.80 -8.94
CA LEU A 83 3.09 3.58 -9.74
C LEU A 83 1.68 3.32 -10.26
N VAL A 84 1.53 3.19 -11.57
CA VAL A 84 0.24 3.07 -12.25
C VAL A 84 0.21 1.82 -13.08
N VAL A 85 -0.85 1.02 -12.96
CA VAL A 85 -1.16 -0.10 -13.85
C VAL A 85 -2.20 0.36 -14.86
N TRP A 86 -1.83 0.38 -16.14
CA TRP A 86 -2.64 0.77 -17.27
C TRP A 86 -3.08 -0.44 -18.09
N ASN A 87 -4.35 -0.47 -18.46
CA ASN A 87 -4.89 -1.46 -19.39
C ASN A 87 -4.96 -0.85 -20.80
N PRO A 88 -4.05 -1.21 -21.74
CA PRO A 88 -4.02 -0.62 -23.08
C PRO A 88 -5.17 -1.08 -23.97
N GLU A 89 -5.86 -2.19 -23.65
CA GLU A 89 -7.01 -2.67 -24.40
C GLU A 89 -8.30 -1.90 -24.06
N ALA A 90 -8.40 -1.45 -22.79
CA ALA A 90 -9.57 -0.72 -22.31
C ALA A 90 -9.33 0.79 -22.19
N ASP A 91 -8.11 1.23 -22.42
CA ASP A 91 -7.67 2.63 -22.29
C ASP A 91 -7.97 3.22 -20.92
N GLU A 92 -7.57 2.50 -19.84
CA GLU A 92 -7.87 2.93 -18.48
C GLU A 92 -6.85 2.48 -17.43
N ILE A 93 -6.79 3.23 -16.33
CA ILE A 93 -5.99 2.87 -15.15
C ILE A 93 -6.72 1.77 -14.36
N ILE A 94 -6.06 0.65 -14.10
CA ILE A 94 -6.59 -0.44 -13.25
C ILE A 94 -6.46 -0.09 -11.77
N GLY A 95 -5.31 0.44 -11.37
CA GLY A 95 -4.98 0.76 -10.01
C GLY A 95 -3.58 1.36 -9.89
N GLY A 96 -3.15 1.62 -8.68
CA GLY A 96 -1.84 2.21 -8.45
C GLY A 96 -1.44 2.27 -6.98
N TYR A 97 -0.23 2.75 -6.78
CA TYR A 97 0.36 3.11 -5.49
C TYR A 97 1.00 4.48 -5.57
N ARG A 98 0.86 5.29 -4.51
CA ARG A 98 1.80 6.36 -4.23
C ARG A 98 3.04 5.77 -3.57
N PHE A 99 4.24 6.21 -3.95
CA PHE A 99 5.45 5.77 -3.28
C PHE A 99 6.49 6.87 -3.17
N THR A 100 7.34 6.76 -2.16
CA THR A 100 8.52 7.61 -2.01
C THR A 100 9.72 6.82 -1.48
N ARG A 101 10.91 7.23 -1.88
CA ARG A 101 12.17 6.79 -1.28
C ARG A 101 12.39 7.60 -0.02
N TRP A 102 12.43 6.97 1.14
CA TRP A 102 12.68 7.69 2.38
C TRP A 102 14.06 8.32 2.46
N SER A 103 15.06 7.77 1.76
CA SER A 103 16.37 8.42 1.59
C SER A 103 16.31 9.83 0.96
N MET A 104 15.18 10.17 0.32
CA MET A 104 14.93 11.47 -0.29
C MET A 104 14.02 12.37 0.57
N ALA A 105 13.52 11.88 1.69
CA ALA A 105 12.68 12.65 2.59
C ALA A 105 13.48 13.70 3.36
N SER A 106 12.81 14.80 3.69
CA SER A 106 13.34 15.80 4.63
C SER A 106 13.01 15.41 6.07
N PHE A 107 13.61 16.15 7.01
CA PHE A 107 13.35 15.97 8.43
C PHE A 107 12.86 17.29 9.04
N HIS A 108 11.99 17.17 10.02
CA HIS A 108 11.58 18.26 10.88
C HIS A 108 12.73 18.68 11.84
N GLU A 109 12.62 19.86 12.46
CA GLU A 109 13.59 20.35 13.45
C GLU A 109 13.76 19.40 14.66
N ASN A 110 12.73 18.63 15.00
CA ASN A 110 12.77 17.65 16.09
C ASN A 110 13.40 16.29 15.68
N GLY A 111 13.94 16.19 14.45
CA GLY A 111 14.58 14.99 13.93
C GLY A 111 13.62 13.91 13.43
N GLN A 112 12.30 14.13 13.47
CA GLN A 112 11.33 13.19 12.88
C GLN A 112 11.27 13.37 11.36
N PRO A 113 11.12 12.28 10.58
CA PRO A 113 11.08 12.36 9.13
C PRO A 113 9.76 12.96 8.64
N TYR A 114 9.85 13.78 7.56
CA TYR A 114 8.69 14.32 6.86
C TYR A 114 8.20 13.30 5.82
N VAL A 115 7.27 12.44 6.23
CA VAL A 115 6.74 11.31 5.45
C VAL A 115 5.24 11.15 5.63
N ASN A 116 4.61 10.42 4.72
CA ASN A 116 3.15 10.26 4.71
C ASN A 116 2.56 9.63 5.99
N THR A 117 3.35 8.88 6.75
CA THR A 117 2.91 8.22 7.99
C THR A 117 3.26 8.99 9.27
N GLU A 118 3.90 10.16 9.17
CA GLU A 118 4.35 10.95 10.33
C GLU A 118 3.24 11.40 11.29
N HIS A 119 2.03 11.62 10.75
CA HIS A 119 0.89 12.01 11.58
C HIS A 119 0.38 10.89 12.50
N LEU A 120 0.72 9.64 12.19
CA LEU A 120 0.28 8.45 12.91
C LEU A 120 1.34 7.86 13.85
N PHE A 121 2.64 8.02 13.52
CA PHE A 121 3.73 7.35 14.22
C PHE A 121 4.89 8.28 14.50
N ASP A 122 5.56 8.03 15.63
CA ASP A 122 6.89 8.54 15.94
C ASP A 122 7.92 7.45 15.64
N PHE A 123 9.03 7.84 15.01
CA PHE A 123 10.10 6.95 14.58
C PHE A 123 11.22 6.94 15.61
N SER A 124 11.66 5.76 16.05
CA SER A 124 12.84 5.65 16.92
C SER A 124 14.12 6.04 16.17
N GLN A 125 15.14 6.50 16.89
CA GLN A 125 16.44 6.80 16.28
C GLN A 125 17.04 5.57 15.59
N LYS A 126 16.88 4.38 16.18
CA LYS A 126 17.31 3.12 15.57
C LYS A 126 16.66 2.89 14.21
N PHE A 127 15.35 3.15 14.08
CA PHE A 127 14.65 3.01 12.80
C PHE A 127 15.18 4.01 11.77
N ILE A 128 15.39 5.26 12.19
CA ILE A 128 15.91 6.33 11.33
C ILE A 128 17.31 5.99 10.80
N ASP A 129 18.18 5.41 11.64
CA ASP A 129 19.57 5.13 11.27
C ASP A 129 19.72 3.83 10.45
N GLU A 130 18.99 2.76 10.81
CA GLU A 130 19.23 1.42 10.29
C GLU A 130 18.27 1.00 9.16
N TYR A 131 17.03 1.51 9.15
CA TYR A 131 15.98 1.09 8.22
C TYR A 131 15.62 2.18 7.21
N PHE A 132 15.36 3.38 7.70
CA PHE A 132 14.83 4.49 6.93
C PHE A 132 15.57 4.79 5.62
N PRO A 133 16.94 4.86 5.55
CA PRO A 133 17.65 5.19 4.33
C PRO A 133 17.45 4.16 3.19
N TYR A 134 17.02 2.96 3.54
CA TYR A 134 16.88 1.82 2.61
C TYR A 134 15.42 1.47 2.31
N CYS A 135 14.45 2.30 2.75
CA CYS A 135 13.03 2.05 2.57
C CYS A 135 12.47 2.72 1.31
N ILE A 136 11.52 2.01 0.68
CA ILE A 136 10.44 2.61 -0.12
C ILE A 136 9.16 2.56 0.73
N GLU A 137 8.51 3.72 0.93
CA GLU A 137 7.16 3.77 1.47
C GLU A 137 6.14 3.61 0.35
N MET A 138 5.19 2.69 0.55
CA MET A 138 4.06 2.44 -0.33
C MET A 138 2.78 2.94 0.36
N ALA A 139 2.07 3.85 -0.27
CA ALA A 139 0.87 4.48 0.27
C ALA A 139 -0.25 4.54 -0.78
N ARG A 140 -1.46 4.90 -0.36
CA ARG A 140 -2.61 5.13 -1.26
C ARG A 140 -2.82 3.99 -2.27
N ALA A 141 -2.69 2.73 -1.84
CA ALA A 141 -2.99 1.56 -2.66
C ALA A 141 -4.45 1.57 -3.10
N PHE A 142 -4.71 1.53 -4.40
CA PHE A 142 -6.07 1.43 -4.91
C PHE A 142 -6.16 0.51 -6.14
N ILE A 143 -7.31 -0.12 -6.29
CA ILE A 143 -7.75 -0.80 -7.50
C ILE A 143 -9.15 -0.28 -7.79
N GLN A 144 -9.46 0.08 -9.03
CA GLN A 144 -10.81 0.53 -9.39
C GLN A 144 -11.88 -0.52 -8.99
N PRO A 145 -13.05 -0.12 -8.46
CA PRO A 145 -14.09 -1.06 -8.03
C PRO A 145 -14.49 -2.09 -9.09
N LYS A 146 -14.51 -1.70 -10.36
CA LYS A 146 -14.84 -2.63 -11.45
C LYS A 146 -13.83 -3.76 -11.64
N TYR A 147 -12.59 -3.59 -11.18
CA TYR A 147 -11.55 -4.62 -11.17
C TYR A 147 -11.48 -5.40 -9.85
N GLN A 148 -12.31 -5.08 -8.87
CA GLN A 148 -12.41 -5.79 -7.60
C GLN A 148 -13.58 -6.79 -7.58
N SER A 149 -14.55 -6.64 -8.48
CA SER A 149 -15.76 -7.44 -8.49
C SER A 149 -15.53 -8.86 -9.06
N ALA A 150 -16.33 -9.83 -8.62
CA ALA A 150 -16.35 -11.19 -9.18
C ALA A 150 -16.67 -11.20 -10.69
N GLN A 151 -17.42 -10.19 -11.18
CA GLN A 151 -17.76 -10.03 -12.59
C GLN A 151 -16.53 -9.65 -13.44
N ALA A 152 -15.49 -9.05 -12.86
CA ALA A 152 -14.24 -8.76 -13.54
C ALA A 152 -13.44 -10.05 -13.89
N GLY A 153 -13.81 -11.20 -13.30
CA GLY A 153 -13.23 -12.50 -13.61
C GLY A 153 -11.71 -12.52 -13.43
N ARG A 154 -10.98 -13.01 -14.46
CA ARG A 154 -9.52 -13.07 -14.43
C ARG A 154 -8.83 -11.72 -14.29
N LYS A 155 -9.47 -10.62 -14.74
CA LYS A 155 -8.93 -9.26 -14.64
C LYS A 155 -8.79 -8.83 -13.17
N ALA A 156 -9.76 -9.18 -12.30
CA ALA A 156 -9.68 -8.93 -10.86
C ALA A 156 -8.52 -9.69 -10.20
N LEU A 157 -8.32 -10.96 -10.59
CA LEU A 157 -7.22 -11.78 -10.04
C LEU A 157 -5.83 -11.19 -10.36
N PHE A 158 -5.67 -10.52 -11.48
CA PHE A 158 -4.37 -9.97 -11.88
C PHE A 158 -4.15 -8.54 -11.41
N ALA A 159 -5.19 -7.79 -11.02
CA ALA A 159 -5.04 -6.38 -10.69
C ALA A 159 -4.05 -6.15 -9.54
N LEU A 160 -4.25 -6.84 -8.40
CA LEU A 160 -3.33 -6.74 -7.26
C LEU A 160 -1.95 -7.35 -7.56
N ASP A 161 -1.92 -8.43 -8.33
CA ASP A 161 -0.70 -9.09 -8.74
C ASP A 161 0.17 -8.19 -9.65
N ASN A 162 -0.45 -7.45 -10.57
CA ASN A 162 0.25 -6.48 -11.41
C ASN A 162 0.83 -5.30 -10.60
N LEU A 163 0.16 -4.87 -9.54
CA LEU A 163 0.72 -3.88 -8.61
C LEU A 163 2.01 -4.40 -7.96
N TRP A 164 2.03 -5.68 -7.53
CA TRP A 164 3.25 -6.31 -6.99
C TRP A 164 4.36 -6.44 -8.02
N GLU A 165 4.03 -6.70 -9.29
CA GLU A 165 5.02 -6.69 -10.38
C GLU A 165 5.63 -5.29 -10.56
N GLY A 166 4.84 -4.24 -10.38
CA GLY A 166 5.33 -2.86 -10.39
C GLY A 166 6.29 -2.57 -9.23
N ILE A 167 5.90 -2.93 -8.00
CA ILE A 167 6.76 -2.79 -6.81
C ILE A 167 8.07 -3.57 -7.01
N GLY A 168 7.98 -4.81 -7.51
CA GLY A 168 9.16 -5.62 -7.82
C GLY A 168 10.08 -4.97 -8.85
N GLY A 169 9.52 -4.29 -9.85
CA GLY A 169 10.27 -3.50 -10.83
C GLY A 169 11.01 -2.32 -10.17
N LEU A 170 10.40 -1.61 -9.22
CA LEU A 170 11.07 -0.55 -8.48
C LEU A 170 12.27 -1.08 -7.68
N VAL A 171 12.09 -2.21 -7.00
CA VAL A 171 13.14 -2.87 -6.22
C VAL A 171 14.28 -3.35 -7.13
N ALA A 172 13.97 -3.94 -8.28
CA ALA A 172 14.97 -4.41 -9.23
C ALA A 172 15.81 -3.27 -9.82
N LYS A 173 15.18 -2.10 -10.09
CA LYS A 173 15.89 -0.90 -10.57
C LYS A 173 16.78 -0.25 -9.52
N ASP A 174 16.51 -0.46 -8.24
CA ASP A 174 17.25 0.15 -7.16
C ASP A 174 17.69 -0.87 -6.11
N PRO A 175 18.85 -1.49 -6.33
CA PRO A 175 19.38 -2.49 -5.39
C PRO A 175 19.71 -1.97 -3.99
N SER A 176 19.70 -0.64 -3.77
CA SER A 176 19.87 -0.06 -2.45
C SER A 176 18.63 -0.19 -1.57
N VAL A 177 17.47 -0.53 -2.16
CA VAL A 177 16.22 -0.76 -1.44
C VAL A 177 16.30 -2.12 -0.74
N LYS A 178 16.27 -2.09 0.58
CA LYS A 178 16.26 -3.28 1.43
C LYS A 178 14.90 -3.56 2.05
N TYR A 179 14.08 -2.52 2.16
CA TYR A 179 12.81 -2.59 2.88
C TYR A 179 11.67 -1.95 2.07
N LEU A 180 10.52 -2.62 2.10
CA LEU A 180 9.25 -2.05 1.67
C LEU A 180 8.45 -1.72 2.92
N SER A 181 8.09 -0.46 3.09
CA SER A 181 7.25 0.02 4.19
C SER A 181 5.89 0.44 3.65
N GLY A 182 4.87 0.31 4.46
CA GLY A 182 3.51 0.72 4.10
C GLY A 182 2.57 0.56 5.27
N LYS A 183 1.29 0.78 5.03
CA LYS A 183 0.24 0.54 6.00
C LYS A 183 -0.94 -0.19 5.38
N VAL A 184 -1.63 -0.98 6.17
CA VAL A 184 -2.92 -1.55 5.81
C VAL A 184 -4.00 -0.93 6.65
N THR A 185 -5.11 -0.62 5.99
CA THR A 185 -6.26 0.03 6.59
C THR A 185 -7.34 -0.99 6.90
N ILE A 186 -7.88 -0.95 8.12
CA ILE A 186 -9.12 -1.62 8.52
C ILE A 186 -10.15 -0.52 8.73
N TYR A 187 -11.21 -0.53 7.94
CA TYR A 187 -12.21 0.53 7.96
C TYR A 187 -13.13 0.43 9.19
N SER A 188 -13.67 1.56 9.63
CA SER A 188 -14.60 1.64 10.75
C SER A 188 -15.92 0.86 10.53
N SER A 189 -16.22 0.50 9.27
CA SER A 189 -17.35 -0.39 8.94
C SER A 189 -17.14 -1.82 9.41
N SER A 190 -15.90 -2.27 9.67
CA SER A 190 -15.63 -3.57 10.29
C SER A 190 -16.15 -3.61 11.73
N PRO A 191 -16.85 -4.68 12.15
CA PRO A 191 -17.22 -4.87 13.55
C PRO A 191 -15.99 -4.75 14.47
N GLU A 192 -16.14 -4.04 15.59
CA GLU A 192 -15.03 -3.78 16.53
C GLU A 192 -14.27 -5.05 16.92
N ILE A 193 -15.00 -6.12 17.26
CA ILE A 193 -14.38 -7.37 17.69
C ILE A 193 -13.63 -8.08 16.54
N SER A 194 -14.10 -7.94 15.30
CA SER A 194 -13.41 -8.42 14.10
C SER A 194 -12.09 -7.67 13.90
N ARG A 195 -12.15 -6.34 13.95
CA ARG A 195 -10.97 -5.47 13.85
C ARG A 195 -9.95 -5.80 14.91
N LYS A 196 -10.37 -5.86 16.18
CA LYS A 196 -9.47 -6.17 17.31
C LYS A 196 -8.84 -7.57 17.19
N ALA A 197 -9.56 -8.56 16.68
CA ALA A 197 -9.01 -9.89 16.41
C ALA A 197 -7.91 -9.84 15.34
N MET A 198 -8.12 -9.08 14.25
CA MET A 198 -7.12 -8.88 13.20
C MET A 198 -5.87 -8.18 13.75
N VAL A 199 -6.05 -7.11 14.54
CA VAL A 199 -4.94 -6.35 15.15
C VAL A 199 -4.17 -7.22 16.15
N TYR A 200 -4.88 -7.97 17.00
CA TYR A 200 -4.26 -8.91 17.95
C TYR A 200 -3.43 -9.98 17.22
N TYR A 201 -3.97 -10.55 16.14
CA TYR A 201 -3.26 -11.53 15.32
C TYR A 201 -1.97 -10.95 14.72
N LEU A 202 -2.05 -9.75 14.16
CA LEU A 202 -0.88 -9.07 13.57
C LEU A 202 0.18 -8.77 14.63
N ASP A 203 -0.21 -8.28 15.80
CA ASP A 203 0.73 -8.06 16.90
C ASP A 203 1.33 -9.35 17.42
N LYS A 204 0.54 -10.40 17.61
CA LYS A 204 1.01 -11.68 18.16
C LYS A 204 2.09 -12.31 17.31
N TYR A 205 1.91 -12.34 15.98
CA TYR A 205 2.78 -13.09 15.07
C TYR A 205 3.85 -12.24 14.37
N PHE A 206 3.60 -10.96 14.20
CA PHE A 206 4.46 -10.06 13.42
C PHE A 206 4.84 -8.78 14.16
N GLY A 207 4.32 -8.56 15.36
CA GLY A 207 4.49 -7.32 16.11
C GLY A 207 5.95 -6.96 16.36
N ASP A 208 6.27 -5.70 16.21
CA ASP A 208 7.58 -5.15 16.57
C ASP A 208 7.84 -5.29 18.08
N ARG A 209 8.97 -5.88 18.44
CA ARG A 209 9.41 -6.04 19.82
C ARG A 209 10.60 -5.14 20.16
N GLU A 210 11.03 -4.32 19.20
CA GLU A 210 12.20 -3.45 19.34
C GLU A 210 11.82 -1.98 19.61
N GLY A 211 10.53 -1.65 19.54
CA GLY A 211 10.04 -0.27 19.68
C GLY A 211 10.50 0.65 18.55
N LEU A 212 10.51 0.14 17.32
CA LEU A 212 11.01 0.87 16.16
C LEU A 212 10.07 2.03 15.78
N LEU A 213 8.76 1.83 15.88
CA LEU A 213 7.74 2.86 15.71
C LEU A 213 6.79 2.87 16.91
N THR A 214 6.38 4.07 17.33
CA THR A 214 5.38 4.26 18.39
C THR A 214 4.14 4.90 17.79
N SER A 215 2.97 4.30 18.02
CA SER A 215 1.69 4.87 17.59
C SER A 215 1.29 6.06 18.46
N LYS A 216 0.78 7.12 17.83
CA LYS A 216 0.25 8.32 18.52
C LYS A 216 -1.15 8.12 19.09
N ASN A 217 -1.93 7.19 18.53
CA ASN A 217 -3.29 6.86 18.94
C ASN A 217 -3.57 5.36 18.81
N PRO A 218 -2.97 4.50 19.68
CA PRO A 218 -2.96 3.06 19.50
C PRO A 218 -4.34 2.42 19.67
N GLU A 219 -4.69 1.48 18.80
CA GLU A 219 -5.79 0.54 19.05
C GLU A 219 -5.38 -0.41 20.16
N THR A 220 -6.30 -0.65 21.09
CA THR A 220 -6.06 -1.50 22.26
C THR A 220 -7.18 -2.52 22.44
N TRP A 221 -6.94 -3.53 23.26
CA TRP A 221 -7.93 -4.52 23.71
C TRP A 221 -7.96 -4.60 25.23
N THR A 222 -9.12 -5.01 25.77
CA THR A 222 -9.26 -5.24 27.20
C THR A 222 -8.57 -6.56 27.58
N PRO A 223 -8.27 -6.79 28.89
CA PRO A 223 -7.73 -8.06 29.36
C PRO A 223 -8.60 -9.26 28.97
N GLU A 224 -9.93 -9.11 29.04
CA GLU A 224 -10.89 -10.16 28.66
C GLU A 224 -10.83 -10.45 27.15
N GLN A 225 -10.69 -9.42 26.31
CA GLN A 225 -10.51 -9.58 24.87
C GLN A 225 -9.17 -10.26 24.56
N ALA A 226 -8.10 -9.88 25.24
CA ALA A 226 -6.78 -10.52 25.08
C ALA A 226 -6.85 -12.01 25.44
N GLU A 227 -7.48 -12.37 26.56
CA GLU A 227 -7.67 -13.76 26.97
C GLU A 227 -8.52 -14.56 25.97
N MET A 228 -9.56 -13.94 25.44
CA MET A 228 -10.42 -14.55 24.41
C MET A 228 -9.62 -14.84 23.14
N PHE A 229 -8.84 -13.87 22.64
CA PHE A 229 -8.03 -14.03 21.43
C PHE A 229 -6.89 -15.04 21.66
N GLU A 230 -6.25 -15.05 22.84
CA GLU A 230 -5.23 -16.04 23.16
C GLU A 230 -5.77 -17.47 23.13
N LYS A 231 -6.96 -17.68 23.66
CA LYS A 231 -7.65 -18.98 23.62
C LYS A 231 -8.16 -19.36 22.21
N MET A 232 -8.42 -18.37 21.37
CA MET A 232 -8.90 -18.60 20.02
C MET A 232 -7.79 -19.10 19.09
N PHE A 233 -6.58 -18.55 19.20
CA PHE A 233 -5.46 -18.88 18.32
C PHE A 233 -4.70 -20.11 18.83
N THR A 234 -5.21 -21.30 18.52
CA THR A 234 -4.73 -22.61 19.00
C THR A 234 -3.92 -23.39 17.95
N GLY A 235 -3.70 -22.83 16.77
CA GLY A 235 -2.87 -23.43 15.73
C GLY A 235 -1.39 -23.42 16.07
N GLU A 236 -0.62 -24.28 15.42
CA GLU A 236 0.82 -24.43 15.67
C GLU A 236 1.64 -23.24 15.17
N ASP A 237 1.19 -22.62 14.08
CA ASP A 237 1.89 -21.49 13.45
C ASP A 237 0.94 -20.34 13.05
N TYR A 238 1.51 -19.27 12.50
CA TYR A 238 0.72 -18.12 12.03
C TYR A 238 -0.20 -18.46 10.87
N LYS A 239 0.10 -19.47 10.04
CA LYS A 239 -0.72 -19.84 8.87
C LYS A 239 -2.00 -20.57 9.32
N GLU A 240 -1.87 -21.50 10.25
CA GLU A 240 -3.02 -22.16 10.85
C GLU A 240 -3.90 -21.16 11.60
N ASN A 241 -3.29 -20.28 12.38
CA ASN A 241 -4.02 -19.25 13.10
C ASN A 241 -4.63 -18.19 12.18
N TYR A 242 -4.07 -17.96 10.98
CA TYR A 242 -4.74 -17.15 9.96
C TYR A 242 -6.06 -17.77 9.48
N LEU A 243 -6.12 -19.10 9.34
CA LEU A 243 -7.37 -19.78 8.97
C LEU A 243 -8.41 -19.64 10.08
N ILE A 244 -8.00 -19.75 11.34
CA ILE A 244 -8.87 -19.51 12.50
C ILE A 244 -9.41 -18.07 12.48
N LEU A 245 -8.52 -17.08 12.33
CA LEU A 245 -8.89 -15.68 12.20
C LEU A 245 -9.90 -15.46 11.05
N ASN A 246 -9.60 -15.98 9.87
CA ASN A 246 -10.46 -15.81 8.69
C ASN A 246 -11.87 -16.40 8.90
N ASN A 247 -11.97 -17.57 9.54
CA ASN A 247 -13.26 -18.16 9.88
C ASN A 247 -14.00 -17.33 10.93
N PHE A 248 -13.32 -16.82 11.94
CA PHE A 248 -13.90 -15.94 12.95
C PHE A 248 -14.44 -14.66 12.32
N VAL A 249 -13.63 -13.94 11.53
CA VAL A 249 -14.01 -12.72 10.84
C VAL A 249 -15.22 -12.95 9.92
N LYS A 250 -15.23 -14.04 9.15
CA LYS A 250 -16.38 -14.43 8.30
C LYS A 250 -17.64 -14.72 9.10
N SER A 251 -17.52 -15.33 10.28
CA SER A 251 -18.69 -15.61 11.14
C SER A 251 -19.38 -14.34 11.64
N LEU A 252 -18.66 -13.23 11.64
CA LEU A 252 -19.17 -11.90 11.99
C LEU A 252 -19.71 -11.12 10.77
N GLY A 253 -19.73 -11.74 9.58
CA GLY A 253 -20.15 -11.10 8.34
C GLY A 253 -19.13 -10.12 7.76
N ASP A 254 -17.87 -10.21 8.19
CA ASP A 254 -16.78 -9.34 7.78
C ASP A 254 -15.76 -10.07 6.90
N THR A 255 -14.76 -9.36 6.39
CA THR A 255 -13.68 -9.92 5.57
C THR A 255 -12.34 -9.30 5.97
N ILE A 256 -11.29 -10.13 5.98
CA ILE A 256 -9.92 -9.62 6.16
C ILE A 256 -9.54 -8.81 4.92
N PRO A 257 -9.05 -7.56 5.08
CA PRO A 257 -8.57 -6.76 3.95
C PRO A 257 -7.58 -7.52 3.07
N PRO A 258 -7.75 -7.51 1.73
CA PRO A 258 -6.90 -8.28 0.80
C PRO A 258 -5.41 -7.98 0.93
N LEU A 259 -5.04 -6.75 1.30
CA LEU A 259 -3.65 -6.37 1.52
C LEU A 259 -3.03 -7.07 2.73
N ILE A 260 -3.77 -7.28 3.82
CA ILE A 260 -3.28 -8.06 4.99
C ILE A 260 -2.91 -9.47 4.54
N HIS A 261 -3.80 -10.13 3.79
CA HIS A 261 -3.52 -11.45 3.22
C HIS A 261 -2.26 -11.41 2.34
N SER A 262 -2.17 -10.44 1.42
CA SER A 262 -1.04 -10.33 0.49
C SER A 262 0.29 -10.18 1.19
N TYR A 263 0.37 -9.39 2.25
CA TYR A 263 1.60 -9.17 3.01
C TYR A 263 2.03 -10.39 3.81
N ILE A 264 1.09 -11.06 4.50
CA ILE A 264 1.37 -12.29 5.27
C ILE A 264 1.97 -13.37 4.36
N TRP A 265 1.48 -13.47 3.09
CA TRP A 265 1.96 -14.45 2.12
C TRP A 265 3.09 -13.94 1.21
N LEU A 266 3.62 -12.76 1.50
CA LEU A 266 4.78 -12.22 0.79
C LEU A 266 6.09 -12.58 1.49
N SER A 267 6.13 -12.45 2.82
CA SER A 267 7.35 -12.66 3.60
C SER A 267 7.05 -13.27 4.97
N PRO A 268 7.83 -14.26 5.43
CA PRO A 268 7.66 -14.87 6.74
C PRO A 268 8.12 -13.95 7.88
N SER A 269 8.94 -12.95 7.57
CA SER A 269 9.56 -12.01 8.53
C SER A 269 9.00 -10.60 8.41
N MET A 270 7.79 -10.47 7.82
CA MET A 270 7.05 -9.22 7.89
C MET A 270 7.00 -8.74 9.34
N LYS A 271 7.29 -7.46 9.58
CA LYS A 271 7.13 -6.86 10.90
C LYS A 271 6.00 -5.85 10.84
N THR A 272 5.07 -5.91 11.79
CA THR A 272 4.00 -4.92 11.96
C THR A 272 4.29 -4.03 13.15
N PHE A 273 3.89 -2.78 13.04
CA PHE A 273 3.94 -1.82 14.12
C PHE A 273 2.55 -1.67 14.75
N VAL A 274 2.47 -0.96 15.86
CA VAL A 274 1.20 -0.80 16.58
C VAL A 274 0.15 -0.17 15.67
N THR A 275 -1.04 -0.77 15.62
CA THR A 275 -2.19 -0.21 14.88
C THR A 275 -2.64 1.09 15.52
N THR A 276 -2.91 2.11 14.73
CA THR A 276 -3.32 3.43 15.16
C THR A 276 -4.66 3.82 14.56
N PHE A 277 -5.47 4.58 15.32
CA PHE A 277 -6.68 5.22 14.77
C PHE A 277 -6.29 6.43 13.94
N ASP A 278 -6.81 6.51 12.72
CA ASP A 278 -6.61 7.60 11.76
C ASP A 278 -7.94 8.31 11.51
N PRO A 279 -8.17 9.49 12.12
CA PRO A 279 -9.40 10.26 11.92
C PRO A 279 -9.43 10.97 10.56
N ASP A 280 -8.28 11.17 9.92
CA ASP A 280 -8.16 11.98 8.71
C ASP A 280 -8.50 11.19 7.43
N PHE A 281 -8.70 9.87 7.56
CA PHE A 281 -8.99 8.99 6.42
C PHE A 281 -10.25 8.13 6.63
N GLY A 282 -11.37 8.77 7.02
CA GLY A 282 -12.65 8.09 7.22
C GLY A 282 -12.74 7.29 8.51
N ASP A 283 -12.14 7.79 9.59
CA ASP A 283 -12.16 7.15 10.92
C ASP A 283 -11.69 5.69 10.86
N CYS A 284 -10.58 5.41 10.19
CA CYS A 284 -10.07 4.07 10.00
C CYS A 284 -8.95 3.71 11.00
N TYR A 285 -8.50 2.46 10.94
CA TYR A 285 -7.42 1.93 11.75
C TYR A 285 -6.30 1.44 10.84
N ASP A 286 -5.12 2.05 10.98
CA ASP A 286 -3.96 1.76 10.15
C ASP A 286 -2.90 0.98 10.91
N THR A 287 -2.48 -0.15 10.36
CA THR A 287 -1.33 -0.91 10.84
C THR A 287 -0.15 -0.67 9.91
N ALA A 288 0.87 0.03 10.39
CA ALA A 288 2.11 0.17 9.63
C ALA A 288 2.90 -1.14 9.66
N MET A 289 3.65 -1.39 8.58
CA MET A 289 4.44 -2.60 8.43
C MET A 289 5.70 -2.37 7.61
N ILE A 290 6.65 -3.30 7.76
CA ILE A 290 7.87 -3.34 6.99
C ILE A 290 8.15 -4.77 6.52
N ILE A 291 8.63 -4.90 5.30
CA ILE A 291 9.02 -6.17 4.68
C ILE A 291 10.48 -6.07 4.26
N THR A 292 11.29 -7.03 4.70
CA THR A 292 12.68 -7.18 4.25
C THR A 292 12.67 -7.83 2.88
N VAL A 293 13.18 -7.11 1.86
CA VAL A 293 13.17 -7.57 0.46
C VAL A 293 13.91 -8.91 0.28
N ALA A 294 15.03 -9.08 0.96
CA ALA A 294 15.83 -10.32 0.89
C ALA A 294 15.11 -11.55 1.47
N GLU A 295 14.07 -11.34 2.28
CA GLU A 295 13.31 -12.38 2.98
C GLU A 295 11.93 -12.64 2.36
N ILE A 296 11.64 -12.01 1.23
CA ILE A 296 10.47 -12.33 0.41
C ILE A 296 10.57 -13.79 -0.06
N TYR A 297 9.46 -14.54 0.05
CA TYR A 297 9.43 -15.94 -0.40
C TYR A 297 9.95 -16.06 -1.83
N GLU A 298 10.78 -17.09 -2.07
CA GLU A 298 11.49 -17.29 -3.34
C GLU A 298 10.55 -17.28 -4.55
N GLU A 299 9.40 -17.93 -4.46
CA GLU A 299 8.38 -17.94 -5.53
C GLU A 299 7.85 -16.52 -5.86
N LYS A 300 7.69 -15.68 -4.84
CA LYS A 300 7.24 -14.29 -4.98
C LYS A 300 8.35 -13.42 -5.54
N ARG A 301 9.57 -13.59 -5.03
CA ARG A 301 10.75 -12.89 -5.52
C ARG A 301 10.99 -13.18 -7.00
N LYS A 302 10.99 -14.46 -7.39
CA LYS A 302 11.14 -14.88 -8.80
C LYS A 302 10.05 -14.26 -9.68
N ARG A 303 8.81 -14.20 -9.18
CA ARG A 303 7.68 -13.69 -9.94
C ARG A 303 7.71 -12.17 -10.10
N TYR A 304 7.98 -11.42 -9.04
CA TYR A 304 7.82 -9.97 -9.02
C TYR A 304 9.12 -9.21 -9.28
N ILE A 305 10.25 -9.71 -8.76
CA ILE A 305 11.55 -9.01 -8.81
C ILE A 305 12.43 -9.60 -9.91
N ASP A 306 12.73 -10.92 -9.85
CA ASP A 306 13.66 -11.56 -10.77
C ASP A 306 13.08 -11.67 -12.21
N SER A 307 11.77 -11.57 -12.37
CA SER A 307 11.10 -11.49 -13.69
C SER A 307 11.34 -10.16 -14.41
N TYR A 308 11.92 -9.21 -13.72
CA TYR A 308 12.29 -7.92 -14.27
C TYR A 308 13.57 -8.08 -15.12
N LYS A 309 13.55 -7.70 -16.42
CA LYS A 309 14.69 -7.78 -17.35
C LYS A 309 14.99 -6.42 -17.95
N ASP A 310 16.23 -5.98 -17.92
CA ASP A 310 16.64 -4.65 -18.38
C ASP A 310 16.29 -4.32 -19.85
N GLU A 311 16.09 -5.34 -20.68
CA GLU A 311 15.79 -5.19 -22.09
C GLU A 311 14.35 -4.66 -22.37
N ASP A 312 13.46 -4.79 -21.38
CA ASP A 312 12.02 -4.44 -21.51
C ASP A 312 11.67 -3.05 -20.93
N TYR A 313 12.67 -2.20 -20.59
CA TYR A 313 12.47 -1.05 -19.69
C TYR A 313 12.53 0.31 -20.32
N GLY A 314 11.60 1.17 -19.84
CA GLY A 314 11.71 2.61 -19.97
C GLY A 314 12.86 3.20 -19.14
N GLN A 315 13.36 4.35 -19.55
CA GLN A 315 14.43 5.08 -18.86
C GLN A 315 13.86 5.95 -17.72
N ILE A 316 12.99 5.38 -16.86
CA ILE A 316 12.50 6.16 -15.73
C ILE A 316 13.68 6.56 -14.82
N THR A 317 13.74 7.82 -14.50
CA THR A 317 14.66 8.36 -13.51
C THR A 317 13.87 8.60 -12.23
N LEU A 318 14.19 7.84 -11.18
CA LEU A 318 13.65 8.06 -9.83
C LEU A 318 14.37 9.20 -9.09
N ALA A 319 15.27 9.92 -9.77
CA ALA A 319 15.92 11.10 -9.25
C ALA A 319 15.01 12.32 -9.43
N ARG A 320 14.84 13.10 -8.36
CA ARG A 320 14.22 14.43 -8.44
C ARG A 320 15.16 15.35 -9.20
N LYS A 321 14.61 16.21 -10.06
CA LYS A 321 15.39 17.33 -10.60
C LYS A 321 15.79 18.23 -9.42
N SER A 322 17.09 18.46 -9.27
CA SER A 322 17.69 19.33 -8.26
C SER A 322 17.26 20.78 -8.42
#